data_dc94aacd769dfcb2a597d13154a18f88
#
_entry.id   dc94aacd769dfcb2a597d13154a18f88
#
_cell.length_a   1.000
_cell.length_b   1.000
_cell.length_c   1.000
_cell.angle_alpha   90.00
_cell.angle_beta   90.00
_cell.angle_gamma   90.00
#
_symmetry.space_group_name_H-M   'P 1'
#
loop_
_entity.id
_entity.type
_entity.pdbx_description
1 polymer ?
#
loop_
_entity_poly.entity_id
_entity_poly.type
_entity_poly.pdbx_seq_one_letter_code
_entity_poly.pdbx_strand_id
1 'polypeptide(L)'
;MFWLPLYLSTVRHFDLRQIALFAWLPFLAADLGCLCGGTISLTLQKRFGISLINARRGAFTVGALLMVGVAFVGFVDNPYTAIALLSLAGFAHQTLSVTVITMSSDLFKRSEVATVAGMAGTCGNAGVLLFSLLIGRLVPIIGYSPFFVALAALDLLGAVLLWTLVRDPKGLTMSRPAAAAV
;
A
#
# COMPACT_ATOMS: atom_id res chain seq x y z
N MET A 1 5.18 1.64 9.69
CA MET A 1 4.71 0.97 10.93
C MET A 1 5.68 1.08 12.10
N PHE A 2 6.98 1.38 11.90
CA PHE A 2 7.99 1.47 12.98
C PHE A 2 7.64 2.48 14.07
N TRP A 3 7.01 3.60 13.72
CA TRP A 3 6.66 4.68 14.65
C TRP A 3 5.32 4.48 15.37
N LEU A 4 4.58 3.39 15.07
CA LEU A 4 3.25 3.15 15.61
C LEU A 4 3.22 3.06 17.14
N PRO A 5 4.08 2.24 17.82
CA PRO A 5 4.06 2.18 19.29
C PRO A 5 4.39 3.52 19.93
N LEU A 6 5.37 4.25 19.37
CA LEU A 6 5.76 5.56 19.87
C LEU A 6 4.63 6.59 19.70
N TYR A 7 3.95 6.61 18.54
CA TYR A 7 2.79 7.46 18.31
C TYR A 7 1.66 7.17 19.31
N LEU A 8 1.35 5.88 19.53
CA LEU A 8 0.29 5.49 20.47
C LEU A 8 0.63 5.90 21.91
N SER A 9 1.88 5.76 22.35
CA SER A 9 2.29 6.14 23.70
C SER A 9 2.39 7.67 23.89
N THR A 10 2.98 8.39 22.94
CA THR A 10 3.29 9.82 23.10
C THR A 10 2.12 10.72 22.75
N VAL A 11 1.32 10.37 21.74
CA VAL A 11 0.23 11.21 21.23
C VAL A 11 -1.13 10.75 21.74
N ARG A 12 -1.32 9.42 21.88
CA ARG A 12 -2.60 8.82 22.27
C ARG A 12 -2.63 8.40 23.74
N HIS A 13 -1.51 8.54 24.46
CA HIS A 13 -1.38 8.24 25.89
C HIS A 13 -1.77 6.80 26.25
N PHE A 14 -1.54 5.86 25.31
CA PHE A 14 -1.75 4.44 25.58
C PHE A 14 -0.70 3.90 26.54
N ASP A 15 -1.14 3.12 27.51
CA ASP A 15 -0.25 2.34 28.35
C ASP A 15 0.31 1.11 27.58
N LEU A 16 1.30 0.47 28.16
CA LEU A 16 1.97 -0.69 27.54
C LEU A 16 0.99 -1.83 27.26
N ARG A 17 -0.02 -2.04 28.12
CA ARG A 17 -1.03 -3.08 27.97
C ARG A 17 -1.95 -2.80 26.81
N GLN A 18 -2.38 -1.55 26.67
CA GLN A 18 -3.23 -1.10 25.54
C GLN A 18 -2.46 -1.21 24.22
N ILE A 19 -1.17 -0.82 24.18
CA ILE A 19 -0.34 -0.99 22.99
C ILE A 19 -0.25 -2.48 22.62
N ALA A 20 0.01 -3.37 23.58
CA ALA A 20 0.06 -4.81 23.33
C ALA A 20 -1.25 -5.37 22.79
N LEU A 21 -2.40 -4.84 23.25
CA LEU A 21 -3.73 -5.31 22.82
C LEU A 21 -4.15 -4.79 21.45
N PHE A 22 -3.67 -3.63 21.01
CA PHE A 22 -4.20 -2.97 19.81
C PHE A 22 -3.17 -2.73 18.70
N ALA A 23 -1.86 -2.64 19.01
CA ALA A 23 -0.86 -2.30 18.00
C ALA A 23 -0.64 -3.38 16.92
N TRP A 24 -1.11 -4.60 17.12
CA TRP A 24 -1.04 -5.67 16.12
C TRP A 24 -2.15 -5.58 15.06
N LEU A 25 -3.26 -4.89 15.34
CA LEU A 25 -4.40 -4.79 14.42
C LEU A 25 -4.02 -4.18 13.05
N PRO A 26 -3.24 -3.08 12.97
CA PRO A 26 -2.76 -2.56 11.69
C PRO A 26 -1.90 -3.55 10.90
N PHE A 27 -1.15 -4.42 11.56
CA PHE A 27 -0.34 -5.45 10.90
C PHE A 27 -1.22 -6.56 10.33
N LEU A 28 -2.21 -7.04 11.11
CA LEU A 28 -3.18 -8.00 10.60
C LEU A 28 -3.96 -7.46 9.41
N ALA A 29 -4.40 -6.20 9.49
CA ALA A 29 -5.07 -5.54 8.37
C ALA A 29 -4.15 -5.43 7.14
N ALA A 30 -2.85 -5.21 7.34
CA ALA A 30 -1.86 -5.21 6.27
C ALA A 30 -1.76 -6.59 5.59
N ASP A 31 -1.73 -7.68 6.35
CA ASP A 31 -1.71 -9.04 5.80
C ASP A 31 -2.97 -9.33 4.97
N LEU A 32 -4.14 -8.91 5.47
CA LEU A 32 -5.39 -8.98 4.70
C LEU A 32 -5.33 -8.14 3.43
N GLY A 33 -4.74 -6.95 3.47
CA GLY A 33 -4.51 -6.10 2.30
C GLY A 33 -3.64 -6.77 1.24
N CYS A 34 -2.61 -7.49 1.66
CA CYS A 34 -1.76 -8.28 0.77
C CYS A 34 -2.57 -9.37 0.04
N LEU A 35 -3.41 -10.12 0.75
CA LEU A 35 -4.28 -11.15 0.16
C LEU A 35 -5.35 -10.53 -0.77
N CYS A 36 -5.94 -9.42 -0.35
CA CYS A 36 -7.01 -8.76 -1.09
C CYS A 36 -6.52 -8.03 -2.34
N GLY A 37 -5.28 -7.54 -2.39
CA GLY A 37 -4.75 -6.82 -3.55
C GLY A 37 -4.78 -7.65 -4.85
N GLY A 38 -4.47 -8.93 -4.76
CA GLY A 38 -4.60 -9.88 -5.87
C GLY A 38 -6.06 -10.12 -6.27
N THR A 39 -6.94 -10.33 -5.29
CA THR A 39 -8.37 -10.59 -5.53
C THR A 39 -9.09 -9.38 -6.10
N ILE A 40 -8.75 -8.15 -5.69
CA ILE A 40 -9.26 -6.91 -6.27
C ILE A 40 -8.91 -6.83 -7.75
N SER A 41 -7.65 -7.06 -8.12
CA SER A 41 -7.21 -7.07 -9.52
C SER A 41 -7.96 -8.10 -10.35
N LEU A 42 -8.11 -9.33 -9.85
CA LEU A 42 -8.83 -10.40 -10.53
C LEU A 42 -10.32 -10.06 -10.68
N THR A 43 -10.93 -9.47 -9.68
CA THR A 43 -12.34 -9.08 -9.71
C THR A 43 -12.58 -7.98 -10.74
N LEU A 44 -11.71 -6.96 -10.77
CA LEU A 44 -11.77 -5.88 -11.76
C LEU A 44 -11.63 -6.42 -13.17
N GLN A 45 -10.68 -7.34 -13.41
CA GLN A 45 -10.47 -7.97 -14.69
C GLN A 45 -11.69 -8.78 -15.14
N LYS A 46 -12.24 -9.63 -14.26
CA LYS A 46 -13.38 -10.49 -14.59
C LYS A 46 -14.68 -9.71 -14.77
N ARG A 47 -14.94 -8.70 -13.93
CA ARG A 47 -16.21 -7.96 -13.93
C ARG A 47 -16.30 -6.93 -15.04
N PHE A 48 -15.18 -6.27 -15.34
CA PHE A 48 -15.14 -5.19 -16.33
C PHE A 48 -14.49 -5.59 -17.67
N GLY A 49 -13.96 -6.80 -17.78
CA GLY A 49 -13.31 -7.28 -19.03
C GLY A 49 -12.07 -6.47 -19.42
N ILE A 50 -11.45 -5.76 -18.46
CA ILE A 50 -10.27 -4.94 -18.70
C ILE A 50 -8.99 -5.77 -18.71
N SER A 51 -7.94 -5.25 -19.36
CA SER A 51 -6.65 -5.93 -19.41
C SER A 51 -6.05 -6.12 -18.01
N LEU A 52 -5.14 -7.09 -17.85
CA LEU A 52 -4.48 -7.39 -16.58
C LEU A 52 -3.77 -6.16 -16.01
N ILE A 53 -3.07 -5.41 -16.86
CA ILE A 53 -2.32 -4.21 -16.42
C ILE A 53 -3.29 -3.11 -15.95
N ASN A 54 -4.40 -2.90 -16.64
CA ASN A 54 -5.41 -1.93 -16.21
C ASN A 54 -6.12 -2.38 -14.93
N ALA A 55 -6.34 -3.67 -14.74
CA ALA A 55 -6.87 -4.20 -13.47
C ALA A 55 -5.88 -3.99 -12.31
N ARG A 56 -4.57 -4.15 -12.53
CA ARG A 56 -3.53 -3.83 -11.54
C ARG A 56 -3.51 -2.33 -11.21
N ARG A 57 -3.55 -1.45 -12.22
CA ARG A 57 -3.65 -0.01 -12.00
C ARG A 57 -4.92 0.34 -11.19
N GLY A 58 -6.05 -0.27 -11.52
CA GLY A 58 -7.30 -0.11 -10.78
C GLY A 58 -7.17 -0.54 -9.32
N ALA A 59 -6.58 -1.70 -9.04
CA ALA A 59 -6.36 -2.18 -7.67
C ALA A 59 -5.42 -1.24 -6.88
N PHE A 60 -4.35 -0.73 -7.53
CA PHE A 60 -3.47 0.28 -6.94
C PHE A 60 -4.25 1.56 -6.63
N THR A 61 -5.07 2.04 -7.55
CA THR A 61 -5.89 3.25 -7.35
C THR A 61 -6.85 3.08 -6.18
N VAL A 62 -7.49 1.92 -6.04
CA VAL A 62 -8.35 1.62 -4.88
C VAL A 62 -7.54 1.71 -3.58
N GLY A 63 -6.35 1.11 -3.53
CA GLY A 63 -5.46 1.24 -2.37
C GLY A 63 -5.08 2.69 -2.07
N ALA A 64 -4.68 3.46 -3.09
CA ALA A 64 -4.32 4.87 -2.95
C ALA A 64 -5.49 5.74 -2.45
N LEU A 65 -6.71 5.48 -2.89
CA LEU A 65 -7.91 6.16 -2.40
C LEU A 65 -8.20 5.81 -0.93
N LEU A 66 -8.02 4.55 -0.52
CA LEU A 66 -8.17 4.16 0.88
C LEU A 66 -7.12 4.82 1.78
N MET A 67 -5.91 5.09 1.26
CA MET A 67 -4.86 5.83 1.98
C MET A 67 -5.25 7.28 2.29
N VAL A 68 -6.20 7.88 1.58
CA VAL A 68 -6.73 9.21 1.94
C VAL A 68 -7.30 9.22 3.36
N GLY A 69 -7.89 8.10 3.82
CA GLY A 69 -8.35 7.95 5.20
C GLY A 69 -7.26 8.16 6.25
N VAL A 70 -6.01 7.88 5.92
CA VAL A 70 -4.86 8.06 6.82
C VAL A 70 -4.58 9.54 7.12
N ALA A 71 -4.85 10.43 6.18
CA ALA A 71 -4.68 11.87 6.39
C ALA A 71 -5.49 12.38 7.59
N PHE A 72 -6.60 11.71 7.92
CA PHE A 72 -7.48 12.08 9.03
C PHE A 72 -7.00 11.57 10.40
N VAL A 73 -6.01 10.68 10.48
CA VAL A 73 -5.48 10.12 11.74
C VAL A 73 -5.04 11.22 12.71
N GLY A 74 -4.43 12.28 12.19
CA GLY A 74 -3.97 13.41 13.00
C GLY A 74 -5.07 14.31 13.54
N PHE A 75 -6.30 14.22 13.02
CA PHE A 75 -7.43 15.10 13.34
C PHE A 75 -8.51 14.44 14.20
N VAL A 76 -8.41 13.13 14.44
CA VAL A 76 -9.37 12.42 15.31
C VAL A 76 -8.85 12.37 16.74
N ASP A 77 -9.72 12.66 17.70
CA ASP A 77 -9.37 12.66 19.13
C ASP A 77 -9.47 11.25 19.73
N ASN A 78 -10.44 10.45 19.27
CA ASN A 78 -10.63 9.10 19.81
C ASN A 78 -9.49 8.16 19.38
N PRO A 79 -8.74 7.59 20.33
CA PRO A 79 -7.59 6.73 20.04
C PRO A 79 -7.97 5.42 19.32
N TYR A 80 -9.16 4.89 19.55
CA TYR A 80 -9.64 3.68 18.86
C TYR A 80 -9.97 3.96 17.39
N THR A 81 -10.52 5.13 17.08
CA THR A 81 -10.71 5.59 15.70
C THR A 81 -9.37 5.76 15.00
N ALA A 82 -8.36 6.29 15.69
CA ALA A 82 -7.01 6.38 15.14
C ALA A 82 -6.43 4.99 14.80
N ILE A 83 -6.61 3.99 15.67
CA ILE A 83 -6.19 2.60 15.39
C ILE A 83 -6.95 2.03 14.19
N ALA A 84 -8.25 2.26 14.08
CA ALA A 84 -9.03 1.81 12.93
C ALA A 84 -8.54 2.43 11.62
N LEU A 85 -8.24 3.73 11.60
CA LEU A 85 -7.66 4.42 10.44
C LEU A 85 -6.25 3.92 10.13
N LEU A 86 -5.42 3.64 11.13
CA LEU A 86 -4.09 3.05 10.94
C LEU A 86 -4.17 1.60 10.44
N SER A 87 -5.20 0.86 10.84
CA SER A 87 -5.47 -0.47 10.29
C SER A 87 -5.89 -0.40 8.83
N LEU A 88 -6.75 0.57 8.48
CA LEU A 88 -7.09 0.86 7.08
C LEU A 88 -5.84 1.26 6.28
N ALA A 89 -4.93 2.03 6.88
CA ALA A 89 -3.64 2.37 6.30
C ALA A 89 -2.79 1.14 6.00
N GLY A 90 -2.68 0.22 6.96
CA GLY A 90 -1.96 -1.03 6.80
C GLY A 90 -2.51 -1.85 5.62
N PHE A 91 -3.83 -2.05 5.61
CA PHE A 91 -4.53 -2.74 4.52
C PHE A 91 -4.26 -2.09 3.15
N ALA A 92 -4.48 -0.79 3.05
CA ALA A 92 -4.31 -0.02 1.82
C ALA A 92 -2.86 -0.08 1.32
N HIS A 93 -1.89 0.18 2.20
CA HIS A 93 -0.47 0.17 1.85
C HIS A 93 0.00 -1.20 1.34
N GLN A 94 -0.42 -2.30 1.96
CA GLN A 94 -0.07 -3.64 1.49
C GLN A 94 -0.78 -4.01 0.18
N THR A 95 -1.99 -3.52 -0.05
CA THR A 95 -2.66 -3.63 -1.35
C THR A 95 -1.85 -2.94 -2.46
N LEU A 96 -1.31 -1.75 -2.20
CA LEU A 96 -0.42 -1.02 -3.11
C LEU A 96 0.87 -1.81 -3.35
N SER A 97 1.54 -2.23 -2.29
CA SER A 97 2.83 -2.92 -2.32
C SER A 97 2.76 -4.22 -3.13
N VAL A 98 1.80 -5.10 -2.83
CA VAL A 98 1.64 -6.37 -3.55
C VAL A 98 1.30 -6.15 -5.01
N THR A 99 0.54 -5.11 -5.33
CA THR A 99 0.20 -4.77 -6.71
C THR A 99 1.44 -4.39 -7.52
N VAL A 100 2.33 -3.55 -6.98
CA VAL A 100 3.59 -3.16 -7.64
C VAL A 100 4.51 -4.37 -7.83
N ILE A 101 4.67 -5.21 -6.80
CA ILE A 101 5.52 -6.41 -6.87
C ILE A 101 5.00 -7.38 -7.93
N THR A 102 3.69 -7.62 -7.97
CA THR A 102 3.10 -8.54 -8.96
C THR A 102 3.16 -7.97 -10.39
N MET A 103 3.08 -6.64 -10.56
CA MET A 103 3.25 -6.01 -11.87
C MET A 103 4.63 -6.25 -12.47
N SER A 104 5.68 -6.41 -11.68
CA SER A 104 7.00 -6.76 -12.21
C SER A 104 6.99 -8.11 -12.93
N SER A 105 6.23 -9.08 -12.42
CA SER A 105 6.05 -10.39 -13.08
C SER A 105 5.15 -10.34 -14.31
N ASP A 106 4.23 -9.35 -14.38
CA ASP A 106 3.28 -9.20 -15.48
C ASP A 106 3.90 -8.42 -16.67
N LEU A 107 4.87 -7.54 -16.40
CA LEU A 107 5.44 -6.61 -17.40
C LEU A 107 6.80 -7.05 -17.96
N PHE A 108 7.57 -7.85 -17.21
CA PHE A 108 8.94 -8.19 -17.54
C PHE A 108 9.10 -9.69 -17.84
N LYS A 109 10.15 -10.05 -18.59
CA LYS A 109 10.48 -11.45 -18.88
C LYS A 109 10.94 -12.17 -17.61
N ARG A 110 10.74 -13.50 -17.57
CA ARG A 110 11.13 -14.33 -16.41
C ARG A 110 12.57 -14.12 -15.93
N SER A 111 13.50 -13.88 -16.85
CA SER A 111 14.91 -13.61 -16.56
C SER A 111 15.17 -12.24 -15.91
N GLU A 112 14.23 -11.29 -16.03
CA GLU A 112 14.36 -9.91 -15.59
C GLU A 112 13.59 -9.64 -14.29
N VAL A 113 12.56 -10.45 -13.98
CA VAL A 113 11.65 -10.25 -12.86
C VAL A 113 12.38 -10.09 -11.52
N ALA A 114 13.36 -10.96 -11.25
CA ALA A 114 14.10 -10.91 -9.98
C ALA A 114 14.86 -9.59 -9.83
N THR A 115 15.51 -9.12 -10.92
CA THR A 115 16.25 -7.84 -10.91
C THR A 115 15.31 -6.67 -10.71
N VAL A 116 14.21 -6.61 -11.48
CA VAL A 116 13.23 -5.51 -11.38
C VAL A 116 12.54 -5.47 -10.01
N ALA A 117 12.12 -6.63 -9.49
CA ALA A 117 11.53 -6.72 -8.15
C ALA A 117 12.54 -6.32 -7.05
N GLY A 118 13.81 -6.72 -7.20
CA GLY A 118 14.90 -6.32 -6.30
C GLY A 118 15.14 -4.81 -6.33
N MET A 119 15.19 -4.20 -7.51
CA MET A 119 15.33 -2.74 -7.66
C MET A 119 14.15 -2.00 -7.05
N ALA A 120 12.91 -2.43 -7.32
CA ALA A 120 11.71 -1.85 -6.74
C ALA A 120 11.72 -1.94 -5.21
N GLY A 121 12.08 -3.10 -4.65
CA GLY A 121 12.23 -3.30 -3.21
C GLY A 121 13.31 -2.42 -2.59
N THR A 122 14.46 -2.29 -3.25
CA THR A 122 15.57 -1.42 -2.78
C THR A 122 15.15 0.05 -2.77
N CYS A 123 14.53 0.54 -3.84
CA CYS A 123 14.02 1.92 -3.91
C CYS A 123 12.94 2.16 -2.86
N GLY A 124 12.00 1.22 -2.67
CA GLY A 124 10.98 1.30 -1.64
C GLY A 124 11.58 1.40 -0.23
N ASN A 125 12.53 0.51 0.10
CA ASN A 125 13.19 0.54 1.42
C ASN A 125 14.06 1.79 1.63
N ALA A 126 14.72 2.30 0.58
CA ALA A 126 15.44 3.57 0.65
C ALA A 126 14.47 4.73 0.94
N GLY A 127 13.30 4.74 0.31
CA GLY A 127 12.22 5.70 0.60
C GLY A 127 11.76 5.62 2.05
N VAL A 128 11.53 4.40 2.58
CA VAL A 128 11.16 4.19 3.99
C VAL A 128 12.23 4.70 4.93
N LEU A 129 13.52 4.46 4.63
CA LEU A 129 14.64 4.96 5.43
C LEU A 129 14.66 6.50 5.48
N LEU A 130 14.61 7.14 4.31
CA LEU A 130 14.61 8.61 4.21
C LEU A 130 13.41 9.21 4.93
N PHE A 131 12.22 8.67 4.72
CA PHE A 131 10.99 9.15 5.37
C PHE A 131 11.04 8.94 6.89
N SER A 132 11.60 7.82 7.36
CA SER A 132 11.78 7.54 8.79
C SER A 132 12.76 8.53 9.45
N LEU A 133 13.85 8.88 8.78
CA LEU A 133 14.80 9.90 9.26
C LEU A 133 14.14 11.29 9.33
N LEU A 134 13.31 11.64 8.32
CA LEU A 134 12.55 12.88 8.33
C LEU A 134 11.55 12.92 9.49
N ILE A 135 10.80 11.85 9.73
CA ILE A 135 9.90 11.74 10.88
C ILE A 135 10.68 11.96 12.18
N GLY A 136 11.78 11.22 12.39
CA GLY A 136 12.59 11.32 13.61
C GLY A 136 13.09 12.72 13.89
N ARG A 137 13.41 13.49 12.85
CA ARG A 137 13.94 14.85 12.97
C ARG A 137 12.87 15.92 13.10
N LEU A 138 11.74 15.77 12.42
CA LEU A 138 10.73 16.82 12.28
C LEU A 138 9.52 16.63 13.21
N VAL A 139 9.19 15.42 13.64
CA VAL A 139 8.04 15.17 14.53
C VAL A 139 8.09 16.00 15.82
N PRO A 140 9.26 16.19 16.49
CA PRO A 140 9.33 17.05 17.67
C PRO A 140 8.96 18.51 17.40
N ILE A 141 9.03 18.97 16.15
CA ILE A 141 8.81 20.37 15.75
C ILE A 141 7.39 20.57 15.21
N ILE A 142 6.92 19.68 14.32
CA ILE A 142 5.66 19.85 13.58
C ILE A 142 4.59 18.79 13.90
N GLY A 143 4.91 17.82 14.75
CA GLY A 143 4.00 16.71 15.08
C GLY A 143 3.88 15.66 13.98
N TYR A 144 2.99 14.68 14.20
CA TYR A 144 2.77 13.55 13.27
C TYR A 144 1.78 13.87 12.14
N SER A 145 0.83 14.79 12.33
CA SER A 145 -0.27 15.05 11.40
C SER A 145 0.19 15.37 9.96
N PRO A 146 1.21 16.23 9.72
CA PRO A 146 1.69 16.50 8.36
C PRO A 146 2.22 15.27 7.64
N PHE A 147 2.80 14.31 8.38
CA PHE A 147 3.34 13.08 7.79
C PHE A 147 2.23 12.12 7.34
N PHE A 148 1.10 12.07 8.03
CA PHE A 148 -0.06 11.29 7.59
C PHE A 148 -0.65 11.85 6.29
N VAL A 149 -0.74 13.17 6.18
CA VAL A 149 -1.17 13.84 4.93
C VAL A 149 -0.18 13.59 3.80
N ALA A 150 1.12 13.70 4.08
CA ALA A 150 2.17 13.46 3.10
C ALA A 150 2.14 12.02 2.57
N LEU A 151 1.92 11.01 3.44
CA LEU A 151 1.78 9.61 3.02
C LEU A 151 0.61 9.43 2.05
N ALA A 152 -0.57 9.96 2.38
CA ALA A 152 -1.72 9.89 1.49
C ALA A 152 -1.46 10.58 0.13
N ALA A 153 -0.81 11.74 0.14
CA ALA A 153 -0.46 12.48 -1.08
C ALA A 153 0.54 11.71 -1.96
N LEU A 154 1.56 11.07 -1.35
CA LEU A 154 2.55 10.28 -2.07
C LEU A 154 1.94 9.05 -2.73
N ASP A 155 0.99 8.37 -2.10
CA ASP A 155 0.32 7.20 -2.68
C ASP A 155 -0.61 7.61 -3.83
N LEU A 156 -1.30 8.76 -3.72
CA LEU A 156 -2.06 9.32 -4.84
C LEU A 156 -1.15 9.72 -6.01
N LEU A 157 -0.01 10.35 -5.72
CA LEU A 157 1.00 10.65 -6.74
C LEU A 157 1.50 9.37 -7.41
N GLY A 158 1.75 8.32 -6.62
CA GLY A 158 2.10 6.98 -7.13
C GLY A 158 1.05 6.43 -8.10
N ALA A 159 -0.24 6.59 -7.79
CA ALA A 159 -1.32 6.19 -8.68
C ALA A 159 -1.28 6.99 -10.00
N VAL A 160 -1.11 8.31 -9.95
CA VAL A 160 -0.99 9.14 -11.15
C VAL A 160 0.21 8.73 -12.00
N LEU A 161 1.38 8.51 -11.38
CA LEU A 161 2.58 8.05 -12.08
C LEU A 161 2.36 6.69 -12.74
N LEU A 162 1.68 5.77 -12.05
CA LEU A 162 1.37 4.45 -12.58
C LEU A 162 0.47 4.52 -13.83
N TRP A 163 -0.52 5.42 -13.84
CA TRP A 163 -1.39 5.62 -14.99
C TRP A 163 -0.70 6.33 -16.16
N THR A 164 0.25 7.21 -15.90
CA THR A 164 0.95 7.99 -16.93
C THR A 164 2.13 7.23 -17.54
N LEU A 165 2.93 6.55 -16.71
CA LEU A 165 4.20 5.95 -17.14
C LEU A 165 4.05 4.49 -17.58
N VAL A 166 3.24 3.69 -16.89
CA VAL A 166 3.07 2.28 -17.23
C VAL A 166 2.05 2.17 -18.37
N ARG A 167 2.50 1.82 -19.55
CA ARG A 167 1.62 1.58 -20.70
C ARG A 167 1.23 0.12 -20.75
N ASP A 168 -0.04 -0.15 -21.11
CA ASP A 168 -0.51 -1.51 -21.38
C ASP A 168 0.09 -1.99 -22.71
N PRO A 169 0.96 -3.02 -22.73
CA PRO A 169 1.44 -3.60 -23.97
C PRO A 169 0.24 -4.21 -24.69
N LYS A 170 -0.17 -3.64 -25.81
CA LYS A 170 -1.28 -4.12 -26.63
C LYS A 170 -1.09 -5.62 -26.89
N GLY A 171 -1.89 -6.47 -26.26
CA GLY A 171 -1.94 -7.89 -26.59
C GLY A 171 -1.73 -8.90 -25.46
N LEU A 172 -1.51 -8.51 -24.19
CA LEU A 172 -1.61 -9.46 -23.07
C LEU A 172 -3.10 -9.72 -22.70
N THR A 173 -3.91 -10.03 -23.69
CA THR A 173 -5.10 -10.83 -23.45
C THR A 173 -4.62 -12.19 -23.00
N MET A 174 -5.01 -12.62 -21.80
CA MET A 174 -4.78 -13.99 -21.35
C MET A 174 -5.24 -14.92 -22.48
N SER A 175 -4.30 -15.57 -23.18
CA SER A 175 -4.61 -16.78 -23.89
C SER A 175 -5.23 -17.71 -22.85
N ARG A 176 -6.53 -18.00 -22.99
CA ARG A 176 -7.18 -19.11 -22.29
C ARG A 176 -6.19 -20.27 -22.38
N PRO A 177 -5.84 -20.92 -21.26
CA PRO A 177 -5.19 -22.22 -21.39
C PRO A 177 -6.12 -23.03 -22.27
N ALA A 178 -5.61 -23.45 -23.43
CA ALA A 178 -6.31 -24.40 -24.28
C ALA A 178 -6.73 -25.53 -23.34
N ALA A 179 -8.04 -25.72 -23.21
CA ALA A 179 -8.58 -26.87 -22.55
C ALA A 179 -7.86 -28.07 -23.17
N ALA A 180 -7.06 -28.74 -22.34
CA ALA A 180 -6.43 -29.98 -22.77
C ALA A 180 -7.54 -30.89 -23.30
N ALA A 181 -7.57 -31.04 -24.61
CA ALA A 181 -8.30 -32.10 -25.25
C ALA A 181 -7.59 -33.40 -24.85
N VAL A 182 -8.22 -34.17 -24.02
CA VAL A 182 -8.07 -35.64 -23.90
C VAL A 182 -9.43 -36.23 -24.03
#